data_4b637f2456a2c3853f5d562256cfdc1d
#
_entry.id   4b637f2456a2c3853f5d562256cfdc1d
#
_cell.length_a   1.000
_cell.length_b   1.000
_cell.length_c   1.000
_cell.angle_alpha   90.00
_cell.angle_beta   90.00
_cell.angle_gamma   90.00
#
_symmetry.space_group_name_H-M   'P 1'
#
loop_
_entity.id
_entity.type
_entity.pdbx_description
1 polymer ?
#
loop_
_entity_poly.entity_id
_entity_poly.type
_entity_poly.pdbx_seq_one_letter_code
_entity_poly.pdbx_strand_id
1 'polypeptide(L)'
;MFSQDFKEFIELLIKNKAEYLIVGGYAVGIHGHPRYTGDLDIWLNPTPQNAGLILRSVNEFGFSSFKLTPADFTKAGNVIQLGYPPLRIDLLTEIDGVTFKECFVNRKEVVIAGIKVNFIGYNDLLKNKKESGRPRDIDDIDNLK
;
A
#
# COMPACT_ATOMS: atom_id res chain seq x y z
N MET A 1 9.60 2.40 -12.89
CA MET A 1 8.76 2.97 -11.84
C MET A 1 9.06 2.37 -10.47
N PHE A 2 8.88 1.07 -10.29
CA PHE A 2 9.24 0.43 -9.03
C PHE A 2 10.71 0.03 -9.01
N SER A 3 11.34 0.14 -7.83
CA SER A 3 12.63 -0.48 -7.60
C SER A 3 12.49 -2.00 -7.66
N GLN A 4 13.60 -2.70 -7.80
CA GLN A 4 13.59 -4.16 -7.80
C GLN A 4 13.05 -4.70 -6.47
N ASP A 5 13.40 -4.07 -5.34
CA ASP A 5 12.92 -4.48 -4.03
C ASP A 5 11.41 -4.33 -3.90
N PHE A 6 10.84 -3.23 -4.40
CA PHE A 6 9.40 -3.02 -4.36
C PHE A 6 8.68 -4.08 -5.21
N LYS A 7 9.22 -4.36 -6.39
CA LYS A 7 8.67 -5.39 -7.26
C LYS A 7 8.69 -6.75 -6.59
N GLU A 8 9.81 -7.13 -5.98
CA GLU A 8 9.95 -8.42 -5.30
C GLU A 8 8.98 -8.57 -4.15
N PHE A 9 8.79 -7.52 -3.35
CA PHE A 9 7.84 -7.58 -2.24
C PHE A 9 6.41 -7.75 -2.75
N ILE A 10 6.03 -7.01 -3.78
CA ILE A 10 4.69 -7.12 -4.38
C ILE A 10 4.48 -8.52 -4.97
N GLU A 11 5.50 -9.09 -5.61
CA GLU A 11 5.42 -10.45 -6.13
C GLU A 11 5.16 -11.47 -5.01
N LEU A 12 5.76 -11.28 -3.83
CA LEU A 12 5.50 -12.13 -2.67
C LEU A 12 4.06 -12.01 -2.18
N LEU A 13 3.53 -10.79 -2.15
CA LEU A 13 2.12 -10.57 -1.79
C LEU A 13 1.19 -11.31 -2.76
N ILE A 14 1.49 -11.24 -4.03
CA ILE A 14 0.70 -11.91 -5.07
C ILE A 14 0.81 -13.43 -4.92
N LYS A 15 2.02 -13.95 -4.76
CA LYS A 15 2.29 -15.37 -4.59
C LYS A 15 1.51 -15.94 -3.41
N ASN A 16 1.49 -15.22 -2.30
CA ASN A 16 0.82 -15.64 -1.07
C ASN A 16 -0.68 -15.31 -1.05
N LYS A 17 -1.19 -14.72 -2.12
CA LYS A 17 -2.61 -14.32 -2.25
C LYS A 17 -3.07 -13.36 -1.16
N ALA A 18 -2.16 -12.50 -0.71
CA ALA A 18 -2.47 -11.47 0.28
C ALA A 18 -3.26 -10.34 -0.38
N GLU A 19 -4.24 -9.82 0.35
CA GLU A 19 -5.04 -8.69 -0.12
C GLU A 19 -4.38 -7.38 0.29
N TYR A 20 -4.12 -6.54 -0.69
CA TYR A 20 -3.43 -5.27 -0.50
C TYR A 20 -3.86 -4.26 -1.56
N LEU A 21 -3.63 -2.98 -1.26
CA LEU A 21 -3.80 -1.89 -2.22
C LEU A 21 -2.62 -0.93 -2.07
N ILE A 22 -2.02 -0.53 -3.18
CA ILE A 22 -1.03 0.54 -3.14
C ILE A 22 -1.77 1.87 -3.02
N VAL A 23 -1.36 2.67 -2.06
CA VAL A 23 -1.92 4.00 -1.77
C VAL A 23 -0.79 5.03 -1.81
N GLY A 24 -1.06 6.25 -1.38
CA GLY A 24 -0.02 7.28 -1.26
C GLY A 24 0.55 7.76 -2.59
N GLY A 25 1.82 8.15 -2.61
CA GLY A 25 2.46 8.80 -3.75
C GLY A 25 2.46 7.99 -5.04
N TYR A 26 2.66 6.68 -4.95
CA TYR A 26 2.63 5.82 -6.14
C TYR A 26 1.23 5.75 -6.74
N ALA A 27 0.19 5.75 -5.91
CA ALA A 27 -1.19 5.78 -6.39
C ALA A 27 -1.52 7.11 -7.06
N VAL A 28 -1.04 8.22 -6.49
CA VAL A 28 -1.19 9.54 -7.12
C VAL A 28 -0.54 9.54 -8.51
N GLY A 29 0.64 8.95 -8.63
CA GLY A 29 1.35 8.85 -9.91
C GLY A 29 0.57 8.07 -10.95
N ILE A 30 0.03 6.91 -10.58
CA ILE A 30 -0.75 6.06 -11.48
C ILE A 30 -2.02 6.76 -11.96
N HIS A 31 -2.63 7.57 -11.11
CA HIS A 31 -3.88 8.25 -11.42
C HIS A 31 -3.71 9.57 -12.16
N GLY A 32 -2.50 9.96 -12.51
CA GLY A 32 -2.25 11.05 -13.43
C GLY A 32 -1.36 12.17 -12.96
N HIS A 33 -0.82 12.12 -11.74
CA HIS A 33 0.09 13.16 -11.25
C HIS A 33 1.42 12.54 -10.78
N PRO A 34 2.30 12.12 -11.71
CA PRO A 34 3.61 11.58 -11.33
C PRO A 34 4.42 12.61 -10.56
N ARG A 35 4.96 12.21 -9.42
CA ARG A 35 5.86 13.02 -8.62
C ARG A 35 6.85 12.11 -7.92
N TYR A 36 7.96 12.67 -7.46
CA TYR A 36 8.94 11.89 -6.71
C TYR A 36 8.30 11.34 -5.44
N THR A 37 8.54 10.06 -5.18
CA THR A 37 8.15 9.42 -3.95
C THR A 37 9.15 8.32 -3.61
N GLY A 38 9.69 8.35 -2.38
CA GLY A 38 10.67 7.37 -1.93
C GLY A 38 10.04 6.17 -1.27
N ASP A 39 8.87 6.35 -0.66
CA ASP A 39 8.22 5.30 0.13
C ASP A 39 7.12 4.64 -0.68
N LEU A 40 7.03 3.31 -0.57
CA LEU A 40 5.91 2.56 -1.12
C LEU A 40 4.92 2.32 0.01
N ASP A 41 3.73 2.91 -0.11
CA ASP A 41 2.67 2.76 0.88
C ASP A 41 1.70 1.66 0.45
N ILE A 42 1.63 0.61 1.25
CA ILE A 42 0.77 -0.55 0.98
C ILE A 42 -0.26 -0.68 2.10
N TRP A 43 -1.53 -0.56 1.72
CA TRP A 43 -2.65 -0.72 2.64
C TRP A 43 -3.11 -2.18 2.62
N LEU A 44 -3.22 -2.79 3.79
CA LEU A 44 -3.51 -4.21 3.96
C LEU A 44 -4.95 -4.40 4.44
N ASN A 45 -5.57 -5.50 4.01
CA ASN A 45 -6.82 -5.92 4.64
C ASN A 45 -6.49 -6.45 6.04
N PRO A 46 -6.98 -5.80 7.12
CA PRO A 46 -6.57 -6.15 8.49
C PRO A 46 -7.33 -7.33 9.10
N THR A 47 -7.68 -8.32 8.32
CA THR A 47 -8.31 -9.54 8.83
C THR A 47 -7.26 -10.53 9.33
N PRO A 48 -7.61 -11.39 10.33
CA PRO A 48 -6.64 -12.38 10.82
C PRO A 48 -6.09 -13.30 9.75
N GLN A 49 -6.94 -13.74 8.81
CA GLN A 49 -6.51 -14.59 7.72
C GLN A 49 -5.49 -13.88 6.83
N ASN A 50 -5.78 -12.66 6.43
CA ASN A 50 -4.88 -11.90 5.57
C ASN A 50 -3.58 -11.55 6.30
N ALA A 51 -3.67 -11.25 7.60
CA ALA A 51 -2.50 -10.94 8.42
C ALA A 51 -1.47 -12.06 8.38
N GLY A 52 -1.90 -13.31 8.40
CA GLY A 52 -1.00 -14.46 8.27
C GLY A 52 -0.29 -14.51 6.93
N LEU A 53 -1.00 -14.16 5.85
CA LEU A 53 -0.42 -14.12 4.51
C LEU A 53 0.57 -12.96 4.35
N ILE A 54 0.27 -11.82 4.97
CA ILE A 54 1.18 -10.67 4.98
C ILE A 54 2.45 -11.02 5.76
N LEU A 55 2.30 -11.64 6.94
CA LEU A 55 3.45 -12.02 7.75
C LEU A 55 4.36 -12.99 6.99
N ARG A 56 3.78 -13.96 6.28
CA ARG A 56 4.54 -14.88 5.44
C ARG A 56 5.35 -14.11 4.39
N SER A 57 4.73 -13.15 3.73
CA SER A 57 5.39 -12.35 2.69
C SER A 57 6.53 -11.52 3.26
N VAL A 58 6.33 -10.90 4.42
CA VAL A 58 7.35 -10.11 5.11
C VAL A 58 8.54 -10.98 5.49
N ASN A 59 8.28 -12.17 6.03
CA ASN A 59 9.35 -13.09 6.42
C ASN A 59 10.12 -13.62 5.20
N GLU A 60 9.42 -13.95 4.13
CA GLU A 60 10.05 -14.41 2.89
C GLU A 60 10.90 -13.31 2.24
N PHE A 61 10.50 -12.06 2.44
CA PHE A 61 11.27 -10.90 1.92
C PHE A 61 12.55 -10.63 2.72
N GLY A 62 12.71 -11.27 3.90
CA GLY A 62 13.94 -11.16 4.68
C GLY A 62 13.82 -10.37 5.98
N PHE A 63 12.62 -10.06 6.44
CA PHE A 63 12.40 -9.30 7.68
C PHE A 63 11.95 -10.17 8.86
N SER A 64 12.27 -11.46 8.85
CA SER A 64 11.90 -12.37 9.95
C SER A 64 12.52 -11.97 11.27
N SER A 65 13.69 -11.30 11.24
CA SER A 65 14.38 -10.84 12.46
C SER A 65 13.60 -9.76 13.21
N PHE A 66 12.64 -9.11 12.57
CA PHE A 66 11.79 -8.09 13.22
C PHE A 66 10.79 -8.70 14.19
N LYS A 67 10.61 -10.03 14.16
CA LYS A 67 9.71 -10.77 15.06
C LYS A 67 8.29 -10.23 15.08
N LEU A 68 7.79 -9.84 13.90
CA LEU A 68 6.40 -9.40 13.75
C LEU A 68 5.46 -10.58 13.94
N THR A 69 4.25 -10.28 14.39
CA THR A 69 3.19 -11.28 14.60
C THR A 69 1.97 -10.92 13.79
N PRO A 70 1.03 -11.85 13.57
CA PRO A 70 -0.21 -11.51 12.87
C PRO A 70 -0.97 -10.34 13.51
N ALA A 71 -0.89 -10.20 14.84
CA ALA A 71 -1.56 -9.11 15.55
C ALA A 71 -1.07 -7.72 15.09
N ASP A 72 0.18 -7.61 14.65
CA ASP A 72 0.73 -6.35 14.13
C ASP A 72 -0.03 -5.89 12.89
N PHE A 73 -0.60 -6.81 12.13
CA PHE A 73 -1.30 -6.52 10.88
C PHE A 73 -2.82 -6.50 11.01
N THR A 74 -3.34 -6.66 12.23
CA THR A 74 -4.78 -6.55 12.51
C THR A 74 -5.10 -5.35 13.40
N LYS A 75 -4.11 -4.78 14.07
CA LYS A 75 -4.30 -3.65 14.97
C LYS A 75 -4.65 -2.40 14.18
N ALA A 76 -5.80 -1.79 14.49
CA ALA A 76 -6.25 -0.58 13.81
C ALA A 76 -5.22 0.56 13.94
N GLY A 77 -5.06 1.33 12.86
CA GLY A 77 -4.17 2.49 12.86
C GLY A 77 -2.69 2.17 12.94
N ASN A 78 -2.29 0.94 12.66
CA ASN A 78 -0.89 0.55 12.76
C ASN A 78 -0.12 0.80 11.45
N VAL A 79 1.15 1.19 11.59
CA VAL A 79 2.07 1.38 10.46
C VAL A 79 3.33 0.59 10.74
N ILE A 80 3.68 -0.35 9.85
CA ILE A 80 4.91 -1.13 9.94
C ILE A 80 5.84 -0.67 8.83
N GLN A 81 7.01 -0.16 9.20
CA GLN A 81 8.00 0.36 8.25
C GLN A 81 9.07 -0.70 8.01
N LEU A 82 9.25 -1.08 6.74
CA LEU A 82 10.26 -2.04 6.32
C LEU A 82 11.35 -1.32 5.53
N GLY A 83 12.58 -1.39 6.04
CA GLY A 83 13.72 -0.75 5.39
C GLY A 83 13.94 0.70 5.82
N TYR A 84 14.77 1.40 5.07
CA TYR A 84 15.21 2.77 5.37
C TYR A 84 15.13 3.63 4.11
N PRO A 85 14.95 4.96 4.25
CA PRO A 85 15.08 5.84 3.09
C PRO A 85 16.41 5.60 2.37
N PRO A 86 16.47 5.72 1.05
CA PRO A 86 15.43 6.25 0.16
C PRO A 86 14.37 5.23 -0.28
N LEU A 87 14.52 3.95 0.04
CA LEU A 87 13.61 2.89 -0.40
C LEU A 87 12.98 2.18 0.81
N ARG A 88 11.88 2.73 1.31
CA ARG A 88 11.15 2.17 2.45
C ARG A 88 9.77 1.71 2.02
N ILE A 89 9.33 0.58 2.58
CA ILE A 89 7.97 0.06 2.38
C ILE A 89 7.21 0.28 3.68
N ASP A 90 6.08 0.97 3.60
CA ASP A 90 5.19 1.20 4.74
C ASP A 90 3.93 0.35 4.58
N LEU A 91 3.67 -0.50 5.57
CA LEU A 91 2.48 -1.34 5.61
C LEU A 91 1.46 -0.69 6.55
N LEU A 92 0.28 -0.38 6.03
CA LEU A 92 -0.76 0.37 6.75
C LEU A 92 -1.97 -0.53 6.97
N THR A 93 -2.49 -0.57 8.20
CA THR A 93 -3.71 -1.33 8.50
C THR A 93 -4.98 -0.49 8.35
N GLU A 94 -4.82 0.83 8.29
CA GLU A 94 -5.94 1.77 8.19
C GLU A 94 -5.51 3.05 7.48
N ILE A 95 -6.40 3.62 6.67
CA ILE A 95 -6.19 4.95 6.09
C ILE A 95 -7.46 5.78 6.28
N ASP A 96 -7.33 7.11 6.18
CA ASP A 96 -8.42 8.02 6.49
C ASP A 96 -9.57 7.95 5.48
N GLY A 97 -10.79 7.97 5.98
CA GLY A 97 -12.01 8.24 5.20
C GLY A 97 -12.58 7.07 4.41
N VAL A 98 -11.89 5.93 4.33
CA VAL A 98 -12.34 4.79 3.53
C VAL A 98 -12.05 3.46 4.25
N THR A 99 -12.76 2.41 3.85
CA THR A 99 -12.56 1.06 4.39
C THR A 99 -11.95 0.16 3.33
N PHE A 100 -11.13 -0.80 3.76
CA PHE A 100 -10.43 -1.68 2.83
C PHE A 100 -11.41 -2.48 1.96
N LYS A 101 -12.44 -3.06 2.57
CA LYS A 101 -13.40 -3.90 1.87
C LYS A 101 -14.04 -3.18 0.69
N GLU A 102 -14.46 -1.94 0.89
CA GLU A 102 -15.06 -1.13 -0.17
C GLU A 102 -14.05 -0.77 -1.25
N CYS A 103 -12.86 -0.35 -0.84
CA CYS A 103 -11.83 0.07 -1.80
C CYS A 103 -11.28 -1.08 -2.61
N PHE A 104 -11.22 -2.28 -2.05
CA PHE A 104 -10.70 -3.44 -2.77
C PHE A 104 -11.59 -3.84 -3.94
N VAL A 105 -12.90 -3.69 -3.79
CA VAL A 105 -13.86 -3.94 -4.87
C VAL A 105 -13.62 -2.98 -6.04
N ASN A 106 -13.27 -1.74 -5.73
CA ASN A 106 -13.07 -0.67 -6.72
C ASN A 106 -11.61 -0.49 -7.15
N ARG A 107 -10.76 -1.43 -6.83
CA ARG A 107 -9.32 -1.31 -7.09
C ARG A 107 -9.03 -1.19 -8.58
N LYS A 108 -7.91 -0.51 -8.86
CA LYS A 108 -7.38 -0.43 -10.22
C LYS A 108 -6.21 -1.41 -10.32
N GLU A 109 -6.30 -2.34 -11.25
CA GLU A 109 -5.23 -3.28 -11.53
C GLU A 109 -4.40 -2.76 -12.69
N VAL A 110 -3.08 -2.67 -12.49
CA VAL A 110 -2.16 -2.14 -13.50
C VAL A 110 -1.00 -3.12 -13.66
N VAL A 111 -0.65 -3.44 -14.91
CA VAL A 111 0.51 -4.29 -15.18
C VAL A 111 1.77 -3.42 -15.15
N ILE A 112 2.69 -3.72 -14.25
CA ILE A 112 3.96 -3.01 -14.11
C ILE A 112 5.07 -4.05 -14.07
N ALA A 113 6.06 -3.92 -14.96
CA ALA A 113 7.19 -4.85 -15.02
C ALA A 113 6.73 -6.32 -15.10
N GLY A 114 5.64 -6.57 -15.82
CA GLY A 114 5.12 -7.91 -16.06
C GLY A 114 4.24 -8.48 -14.96
N ILE A 115 3.97 -7.75 -13.89
CA ILE A 115 3.10 -8.20 -12.81
C ILE A 115 1.86 -7.31 -12.67
N LYS A 116 0.74 -7.92 -12.27
CA LYS A 116 -0.52 -7.20 -12.07
C LYS A 116 -0.55 -6.66 -10.64
N VAL A 117 -0.51 -5.33 -10.52
CA VAL A 117 -0.41 -4.63 -9.25
C VAL A 117 -1.73 -3.97 -8.90
N ASN A 118 -2.17 -4.10 -7.64
CA ASN A 118 -3.41 -3.52 -7.16
C ASN A 118 -3.19 -2.13 -6.57
N PHE A 119 -3.88 -1.14 -7.12
CA PHE A 119 -3.88 0.24 -6.62
C PHE A 119 -5.27 0.61 -6.12
N ILE A 120 -5.33 1.51 -5.13
CA ILE A 120 -6.59 2.14 -4.75
C ILE A 120 -7.20 2.83 -5.97
N GLY A 121 -8.52 2.75 -6.12
CA GLY A 121 -9.23 3.40 -7.23
C GLY A 121 -9.20 4.92 -7.12
N TYR A 122 -9.45 5.61 -8.24
CA TYR A 122 -9.34 7.06 -8.33
C TYR A 122 -10.25 7.79 -7.33
N ASN A 123 -11.53 7.44 -7.28
CA ASN A 123 -12.48 8.12 -6.41
C ASN A 123 -12.18 7.88 -4.93
N ASP A 124 -11.77 6.65 -4.57
CA ASP A 124 -11.41 6.31 -3.21
C ASP A 124 -10.12 7.05 -2.79
N LEU A 125 -9.18 7.20 -3.71
CA LEU A 125 -7.96 7.96 -3.45
C LEU A 125 -8.28 9.43 -3.15
N LEU A 126 -9.17 10.05 -3.95
CA LEU A 126 -9.58 11.44 -3.70
C LEU A 126 -10.25 11.59 -2.34
N LYS A 127 -11.13 10.64 -2.00
CA LYS A 127 -11.82 10.65 -0.71
C LYS A 127 -10.84 10.52 0.45
N ASN A 128 -9.88 9.61 0.33
CA ASN A 128 -8.83 9.44 1.34
C ASN A 128 -8.00 10.71 1.51
N LYS A 129 -7.56 11.31 0.41
CA LYS A 129 -6.75 12.54 0.44
C LYS A 129 -7.51 13.70 1.05
N LYS A 130 -8.77 13.85 0.71
CA LYS A 130 -9.64 14.90 1.25
C LYS A 130 -9.80 14.74 2.77
N GLU A 131 -10.02 13.53 3.23
CA GLU A 131 -10.21 13.25 4.65
C GLU A 131 -8.93 13.45 5.45
N SER A 132 -7.77 13.07 4.90
CA SER A 132 -6.47 13.33 5.53
C SER A 132 -6.16 14.81 5.64
N GLY A 133 -6.49 15.60 4.62
CA GLY A 133 -6.48 17.05 4.67
C GLY A 133 -5.12 17.74 4.88
N ARG A 134 -4.00 17.01 4.73
CA ARG A 134 -2.67 17.62 4.83
C ARG A 134 -2.42 18.53 3.61
N PRO A 135 -1.54 19.54 3.71
CA PRO A 135 -1.24 20.41 2.56
C PRO A 135 -0.85 19.63 1.30
N ARG A 136 -0.04 18.58 1.44
CA ARG A 136 0.34 17.71 0.32
C ARG A 136 -0.89 17.00 -0.26
N ASP A 137 -1.82 16.56 0.57
CA ASP A 137 -3.02 15.86 0.12
C ASP A 137 -3.94 16.79 -0.69
N ILE A 138 -4.06 18.03 -0.27
CA ILE A 138 -4.85 19.03 -0.98
C ILE A 138 -4.21 19.33 -2.33
N ASP A 139 -2.89 19.47 -2.36
CA ASP A 139 -2.14 19.67 -3.60
C ASP A 139 -2.30 18.50 -4.56
N ASP A 140 -2.22 17.27 -4.05
CA ASP A 140 -2.44 16.06 -4.85
C ASP A 140 -3.84 16.06 -5.47
N ILE A 141 -4.87 16.41 -4.70
CA ILE A 141 -6.25 16.48 -5.20
C ILE A 141 -6.34 17.48 -6.36
N ASP A 142 -5.76 18.67 -6.20
CA ASP A 142 -5.82 19.71 -7.22
C ASP A 142 -5.13 19.26 -8.51
N ASN A 143 -4.04 18.52 -8.41
CA ASN A 143 -3.30 18.03 -9.57
C ASN A 143 -3.95 16.81 -10.24
N LEU A 144 -4.84 16.10 -9.54
CA LEU A 144 -5.56 14.95 -10.09
C LEU A 144 -6.86 15.32 -10.80
N LYS A 145 -7.34 16.53 -10.62
CA LYS A 145 -8.60 16.99 -11.22
C LYS A 145 -8.45 17.43 -12.67
#